data_75a942fb07454508783a8e06a6936c42
#
_entry.id   75a942fb07454508783a8e06a6936c42
#
_cell.length_a   1.000
_cell.length_b   1.000
_cell.length_c   1.000
_cell.angle_alpha   90.00
_cell.angle_beta   90.00
_cell.angle_gamma   90.00
#
_symmetry.space_group_name_H-M   'P 1'
#
loop_
_entity.id
_entity.type
_entity.pdbx_description
1 polymer ?
#
loop_
_entity_poly.entity_id
_entity_poly.type
_entity_poly.pdbx_seq_one_letter_code
_entity_poly.pdbx_strand_id
1 'polypeptide(L)'
;FAGSFLSGKLEGLLDVQKLESGASLFSGKMGEKLFSGALTLQVDRRPESWLPFFDAEGSVLEGDTLPLIENGVLVRGAADRAQAARYGCMATAAAGGAYDAAPCRSASEGCLRIAQTHSYAELLGDRSFILIDVASGGDMTPAGDFATPVQTAYLCRDGLPVGRLPEFSFR
;
A
#
# COMPACT_ATOMS: atom_id res chain seq x y z
N PHE A 1 -9.99 1.45 -5.08
CA PHE A 1 -10.12 0.15 -4.40
C PHE A 1 -8.79 -0.61 -4.34
N ALA A 2 -8.21 -1.02 -5.48
CA ALA A 2 -7.00 -1.84 -5.48
C ALA A 2 -5.81 -1.17 -4.77
N GLY A 3 -5.58 0.12 -4.99
CA GLY A 3 -4.51 0.87 -4.33
C GLY A 3 -4.69 0.94 -2.81
N SER A 4 -5.89 1.27 -2.35
CA SER A 4 -6.19 1.35 -0.91
C SER A 4 -6.20 -0.02 -0.24
N PHE A 5 -6.70 -1.05 -0.92
CA PHE A 5 -6.71 -2.42 -0.41
C PHE A 5 -5.29 -2.97 -0.29
N LEU A 6 -4.50 -2.87 -1.35
CA LEU A 6 -3.11 -3.35 -1.34
C LEU A 6 -2.25 -2.58 -0.34
N SER A 7 -2.32 -1.24 -0.35
CA SER A 7 -1.53 -0.44 0.58
C SER A 7 -1.91 -0.74 2.04
N GLY A 8 -3.21 -0.81 2.36
CA GLY A 8 -3.66 -1.10 3.72
C GLY A 8 -3.29 -2.51 4.21
N LYS A 9 -3.30 -3.51 3.33
CA LYS A 9 -2.85 -4.87 3.68
C LYS A 9 -1.34 -4.97 3.79
N LEU A 10 -0.61 -4.41 2.84
CA LEU A 10 0.84 -4.38 2.86
C LEU A 10 1.38 -3.58 4.04
N GLU A 11 0.72 -2.49 4.41
CA GLU A 11 1.09 -1.68 5.57
C GLU A 11 1.25 -2.50 6.84
N GLY A 12 0.28 -3.36 7.15
CA GLY A 12 0.35 -4.23 8.31
C GLY A 12 1.43 -5.30 8.24
N LEU A 13 1.79 -5.76 7.03
CA LEU A 13 2.84 -6.75 6.81
C LEU A 13 4.24 -6.15 6.81
N LEU A 14 4.36 -4.86 6.49
CA LEU A 14 5.62 -4.12 6.44
C LEU A 14 6.01 -3.49 7.78
N ASP A 15 5.17 -3.58 8.80
CA ASP A 15 5.51 -3.10 10.15
C ASP A 15 6.78 -3.80 10.67
N VAL A 16 7.81 -3.02 11.04
CA VAL A 16 9.11 -3.56 11.44
C VAL A 16 9.00 -4.48 12.65
N GLN A 17 8.10 -4.20 13.59
CA GLN A 17 7.89 -5.06 14.75
C GLN A 17 7.39 -6.45 14.34
N LYS A 18 6.51 -6.54 13.35
CA LYS A 18 6.02 -7.81 12.84
C LYS A 18 7.07 -8.54 12.00
N LEU A 19 7.86 -7.80 11.23
CA LEU A 19 8.98 -8.36 10.46
C LEU A 19 9.99 -9.03 11.38
N GLU A 20 10.40 -8.35 12.46
CA GLU A 20 11.40 -8.80 13.40
C GLU A 20 10.89 -9.91 14.35
N SER A 21 9.60 -9.89 14.70
CA SER A 21 8.99 -10.92 15.56
C SER A 21 8.58 -12.20 14.84
N GLY A 22 8.72 -12.26 13.52
CA GLY A 22 8.26 -13.41 12.74
C GLY A 22 6.74 -13.43 12.46
N ALA A 23 6.02 -12.37 12.82
CA ALA A 23 4.57 -12.28 12.67
C ALA A 23 4.11 -11.78 11.27
N SER A 24 5.04 -11.45 10.39
CA SER A 24 4.77 -11.06 9.01
C SER A 24 5.11 -12.18 8.04
N LEU A 25 4.34 -12.30 6.95
CA LEU A 25 4.67 -13.15 5.80
C LEU A 25 6.02 -12.79 5.15
N PHE A 26 6.53 -11.59 5.43
CA PHE A 26 7.78 -11.06 4.89
C PHE A 26 8.96 -11.16 5.88
N SER A 27 8.75 -11.77 7.04
CA SER A 27 9.81 -11.96 8.02
C SER A 27 10.96 -12.77 7.44
N GLY A 28 12.19 -12.28 7.63
CA GLY A 28 13.41 -12.89 7.09
C GLY A 28 13.63 -12.69 5.59
N LYS A 29 12.77 -11.95 4.89
CA LYS A 29 12.84 -11.76 3.43
C LYS A 29 13.34 -10.37 3.01
N MET A 30 13.98 -9.65 3.90
CA MET A 30 14.58 -8.36 3.57
C MET A 30 15.62 -8.51 2.46
N GLY A 31 15.55 -7.67 1.43
CA GLY A 31 16.41 -7.74 0.25
C GLY A 31 15.96 -8.73 -0.83
N GLU A 32 14.91 -9.53 -0.59
CA GLU A 32 14.39 -10.46 -1.58
C GLU A 32 13.40 -9.80 -2.53
N LYS A 33 13.38 -10.27 -3.78
CA LYS A 33 12.39 -9.88 -4.77
C LYS A 33 11.10 -10.69 -4.58
N LEU A 34 10.12 -10.10 -3.93
CA LEU A 34 8.85 -10.76 -3.58
C LEU A 34 7.71 -10.43 -4.54
N PHE A 35 7.86 -9.38 -5.34
CA PHE A 35 6.80 -8.85 -6.20
C PHE A 35 7.29 -8.62 -7.63
N SER A 36 6.34 -8.29 -8.52
CA SER A 36 6.68 -7.82 -9.85
C SER A 36 7.63 -6.61 -9.78
N GLY A 37 8.59 -6.53 -10.70
CA GLY A 37 9.48 -5.37 -10.83
C GLY A 37 8.75 -4.05 -11.13
N ALA A 38 7.49 -4.09 -11.51
CA ALA A 38 6.65 -2.90 -11.68
C ALA A 38 6.11 -2.34 -10.35
N LEU A 39 6.24 -3.07 -9.23
CA LEU A 39 5.74 -2.61 -7.93
C LEU A 39 6.81 -1.85 -7.18
N THR A 40 6.57 -0.57 -6.94
CA THR A 40 7.25 0.23 -5.92
C THR A 40 6.20 0.79 -4.97
N LEU A 41 6.29 0.41 -3.69
CA LEU A 41 5.46 0.92 -2.61
C LEU A 41 6.33 1.81 -1.73
N GLN A 42 5.87 3.03 -1.48
CA GLN A 42 6.65 4.04 -0.76
C GLN A 42 5.80 4.82 0.23
N VAL A 43 6.43 5.35 1.27
CA VAL A 43 5.89 6.48 2.02
C VAL A 43 5.99 7.70 1.11
N ASP A 44 4.90 8.46 1.00
CA ASP A 44 4.81 9.62 0.11
C ASP A 44 4.28 10.82 0.90
N ARG A 45 5.11 11.83 1.05
CA ARG A 45 4.84 13.10 1.74
C ARG A 45 4.95 14.29 0.78
N ARG A 46 4.97 14.04 -0.53
CA ARG A 46 4.97 15.10 -1.53
C ARG A 46 3.71 15.96 -1.41
N PRO A 47 3.74 17.23 -1.83
CA PRO A 47 2.58 18.13 -1.79
C PRO A 47 1.31 17.54 -2.43
N GLU A 48 1.47 16.76 -3.49
CA GLU A 48 0.37 16.10 -4.22
C GLU A 48 -0.31 14.98 -3.41
N SER A 49 0.30 14.51 -2.34
CA SER A 49 -0.29 13.51 -1.45
C SER A 49 -1.36 14.07 -0.53
N TRP A 50 -1.47 15.40 -0.41
CA TRP A 50 -2.36 16.12 0.51
C TRP A 50 -2.10 15.83 1.99
N LEU A 51 -0.95 15.28 2.30
CA LEU A 51 -0.50 15.01 3.67
C LEU A 51 0.52 16.07 4.11
N PRO A 52 0.66 16.32 5.41
CA PRO A 52 1.75 17.14 5.92
C PRO A 52 3.11 16.56 5.51
N PHE A 53 4.11 17.41 5.31
CA PHE A 53 5.48 16.98 4.98
C PHE A 53 6.18 16.26 6.14
N PHE A 54 5.54 16.20 7.30
CA PHE A 54 5.99 15.51 8.51
C PHE A 54 4.93 14.51 8.98
N ASP A 55 5.31 13.50 9.74
CA ASP A 55 4.40 12.57 10.39
C ASP A 55 3.95 13.07 11.78
N ALA A 56 3.12 12.29 12.46
CA ALA A 56 2.61 12.65 13.79
C ALA A 56 3.71 12.78 14.88
N GLU A 57 4.89 12.22 14.65
CA GLU A 57 6.08 12.40 15.53
C GLU A 57 6.95 13.58 15.12
N GLY A 58 6.60 14.32 14.07
CA GLY A 58 7.41 15.41 13.50
C GLY A 58 8.58 14.91 12.67
N SER A 59 8.59 13.65 12.24
CA SER A 59 9.64 13.11 11.38
C SER A 59 9.43 13.59 9.94
N VAL A 60 10.52 14.01 9.30
CA VAL A 60 10.54 14.50 7.91
C VAL A 60 11.39 13.55 7.07
N LEU A 61 10.98 13.30 5.84
CA LEU A 61 11.75 12.52 4.87
C LEU A 61 12.66 13.43 4.06
N GLU A 62 13.88 13.01 3.84
CA GLU A 62 14.74 13.61 2.83
C GLU A 62 14.22 13.21 1.44
N GLY A 63 13.82 14.20 0.62
CA GLY A 63 13.28 13.96 -0.72
C GLY A 63 11.80 13.55 -0.78
N ASP A 64 11.04 13.72 0.31
CA ASP A 64 9.58 13.56 0.39
C ASP A 64 9.03 12.15 0.11
N THR A 65 9.82 11.22 -0.36
CA THR A 65 9.42 9.82 -0.61
C THR A 65 10.45 8.84 -0.08
N LEU A 66 9.96 7.68 0.39
CA LEU A 66 10.81 6.63 0.93
C LEU A 66 10.29 5.25 0.51
N PRO A 67 10.95 4.53 -0.41
CA PRO A 67 10.54 3.19 -0.81
C PRO A 67 10.65 2.20 0.36
N LEU A 68 9.61 1.39 0.55
CA LEU A 68 9.60 0.19 1.40
C LEU A 68 9.73 -1.07 0.55
N ILE A 69 9.09 -1.08 -0.61
CA ILE A 69 9.28 -2.06 -1.69
C ILE A 69 9.74 -1.26 -2.89
N GLU A 70 10.85 -1.63 -3.50
CA GLU A 70 11.41 -0.96 -4.66
C GLU A 70 11.63 -1.97 -5.79
N ASN A 71 11.01 -1.73 -6.95
CA ASN A 71 11.08 -2.62 -8.10
C ASN A 71 10.80 -4.11 -7.74
N GLY A 72 9.84 -4.32 -6.83
CA GLY A 72 9.45 -5.64 -6.33
C GLY A 72 10.34 -6.21 -5.23
N VAL A 73 11.39 -5.53 -4.83
CA VAL A 73 12.31 -5.95 -3.75
C VAL A 73 11.88 -5.32 -2.42
N LEU A 74 11.79 -6.11 -1.37
CA LEU A 74 11.56 -5.61 -0.01
C LEU A 74 12.84 -4.96 0.52
N VAL A 75 12.88 -3.63 0.55
CA VAL A 75 14.09 -2.88 0.91
C VAL A 75 14.09 -2.37 2.35
N ARG A 76 12.91 -2.20 2.96
CA ARG A 76 12.81 -1.82 4.38
C ARG A 76 11.43 -2.09 4.97
N GLY A 77 11.38 -2.22 6.30
CA GLY A 77 10.15 -2.19 7.07
C GLY A 77 9.72 -0.76 7.40
N ALA A 78 8.45 -0.57 7.67
CA ALA A 78 7.92 0.70 8.15
C ALA A 78 8.09 0.78 9.67
N ALA A 79 8.66 1.88 10.18
CA ALA A 79 8.97 2.08 11.59
C ALA A 79 8.64 3.51 12.05
N ASP A 80 8.05 3.64 13.23
CA ASP A 80 8.07 4.88 13.99
C ASP A 80 9.43 5.07 14.69
N ARG A 81 9.63 6.19 15.39
CA ARG A 81 10.90 6.49 16.05
C ARG A 81 11.24 5.50 17.17
N ALA A 82 10.24 5.04 17.91
CA ALA A 82 10.45 4.08 19.00
C ALA A 82 10.86 2.71 18.45
N GLN A 83 10.18 2.25 17.39
CA GLN A 83 10.53 1.03 16.68
C GLN A 83 11.91 1.15 16.01
N ALA A 84 12.20 2.27 15.36
CA ALA A 84 13.51 2.53 14.75
C ALA A 84 14.65 2.42 15.76
N ALA A 85 14.51 3.04 16.95
CA ALA A 85 15.48 2.95 18.01
C ALA A 85 15.62 1.51 18.57
N ARG A 86 14.48 0.79 18.70
CA ARG A 86 14.46 -0.58 19.23
C ARG A 86 15.12 -1.59 18.30
N TYR A 87 14.90 -1.48 17.03
CA TYR A 87 15.34 -2.47 16.02
C TYR A 87 16.58 -2.02 15.24
N GLY A 88 17.14 -0.84 15.55
CA GLY A 88 18.34 -0.34 14.90
C GLY A 88 18.15 0.01 13.42
N CYS A 89 16.95 0.44 13.04
CA CYS A 89 16.62 0.84 11.66
C CYS A 89 16.28 2.33 11.58
N MET A 90 15.93 2.81 10.39
CA MET A 90 15.54 4.20 10.16
C MET A 90 14.03 4.36 10.40
N ALA A 91 13.62 5.44 11.07
CA ALA A 91 12.23 5.87 11.11
C ALA A 91 11.76 6.27 9.69
N THR A 92 10.54 5.88 9.34
CA THR A 92 10.06 6.00 7.96
C THR A 92 9.05 7.14 7.76
N ALA A 93 8.91 8.05 8.72
CA ALA A 93 7.93 9.15 8.69
C ALA A 93 6.51 8.67 8.36
N ALA A 94 6.12 7.53 8.93
CA ALA A 94 4.83 6.88 8.71
C ALA A 94 4.04 6.68 10.02
N ALA A 95 4.37 7.43 11.06
CA ALA A 95 3.61 7.43 12.30
C ALA A 95 2.35 8.29 12.16
N GLY A 96 1.25 7.80 12.72
CA GLY A 96 -0.01 8.52 12.85
C GLY A 96 -0.50 8.49 14.29
N GLY A 97 -1.67 9.04 14.55
CA GLY A 97 -2.27 9.01 15.87
C GLY A 97 -3.51 9.88 15.97
N ALA A 98 -4.35 9.59 16.97
CA ALA A 98 -5.42 10.49 17.32
C ALA A 98 -4.85 11.76 18.00
N TYR A 99 -5.62 12.83 17.97
CA TYR A 99 -5.22 14.14 18.49
C TYR A 99 -4.72 14.11 19.95
N ASP A 100 -5.28 13.23 20.77
CA ASP A 100 -5.01 13.09 22.20
C ASP A 100 -4.22 11.83 22.57
N ALA A 101 -3.67 11.11 21.57
CA ALA A 101 -2.91 9.89 21.77
C ALA A 101 -1.44 10.06 21.36
N ALA A 102 -0.57 9.24 21.93
CA ALA A 102 0.81 9.16 21.48
C ALA A 102 0.88 8.67 20.04
N PRO A 103 1.66 9.31 19.17
CA PRO A 103 1.88 8.84 17.82
C PRO A 103 2.44 7.42 17.79
N CYS A 104 2.01 6.62 16.84
CA CYS A 104 2.53 5.26 16.66
C CYS A 104 2.41 4.80 15.21
N ARG A 105 3.16 3.76 14.84
CA ARG A 105 3.17 3.21 13.50
C ARG A 105 1.82 2.56 13.10
N SER A 106 1.12 1.97 14.07
CA SER A 106 -0.16 1.27 13.82
C SER A 106 -1.32 2.20 13.48
N ALA A 107 -1.18 3.50 13.70
CA ALA A 107 -2.16 4.52 13.36
C ALA A 107 -1.74 5.37 12.16
N SER A 108 -1.08 4.76 11.19
CA SER A 108 -0.60 5.45 9.99
C SER A 108 -1.72 6.24 9.29
N GLU A 109 -1.38 7.36 8.76
CA GLU A 109 -2.31 8.30 8.11
C GLU A 109 -2.53 8.00 6.61
N GLY A 110 -2.28 6.76 6.19
CA GLY A 110 -2.43 6.38 4.80
C GLY A 110 -1.38 7.02 3.88
N CYS A 111 -0.18 7.26 4.40
CA CYS A 111 0.94 7.83 3.65
C CYS A 111 1.59 6.85 2.66
N LEU A 112 1.20 5.58 2.66
CA LEU A 112 1.71 4.61 1.70
C LEU A 112 1.04 4.77 0.34
N ARG A 113 1.85 4.87 -0.70
CA ARG A 113 1.41 4.98 -2.09
C ARG A 113 2.20 4.04 -2.98
N ILE A 114 1.52 3.49 -3.97
CA ILE A 114 2.18 2.83 -5.09
C ILE A 114 2.71 3.92 -6.01
N ALA A 115 4.02 3.89 -6.30
CA ALA A 115 4.61 4.82 -7.26
C ALA A 115 4.00 4.60 -8.64
N GLN A 116 3.58 5.67 -9.27
CA GLN A 116 3.03 5.61 -10.63
C GLN A 116 4.18 5.38 -11.62
N THR A 117 4.14 4.27 -12.35
CA THR A 117 5.14 3.90 -13.35
C THR A 117 4.64 4.07 -14.79
N HIS A 118 3.32 4.12 -14.97
CA HIS A 118 2.67 4.24 -16.29
C HIS A 118 1.44 5.15 -16.19
N SER A 119 1.11 5.80 -17.28
CA SER A 119 -0.17 6.47 -17.42
C SER A 119 -1.30 5.45 -17.62
N TYR A 120 -2.52 5.86 -17.34
CA TYR A 120 -3.72 5.04 -17.59
C TYR A 120 -3.83 4.63 -19.07
N ALA A 121 -3.53 5.54 -19.99
CA ALA A 121 -3.56 5.29 -21.41
C ALA A 121 -2.52 4.23 -21.85
N GLU A 122 -1.30 4.28 -21.29
CA GLU A 122 -0.27 3.28 -21.57
C GLU A 122 -0.64 1.89 -21.07
N LEU A 123 -1.30 1.80 -19.89
CA LEU A 123 -1.72 0.52 -19.33
C LEU A 123 -2.87 -0.11 -20.11
N LEU A 124 -3.82 0.68 -20.55
CA LEU A 124 -5.01 0.19 -21.23
C LEU A 124 -4.79 -0.01 -22.72
N GLY A 125 -4.11 0.93 -23.39
CA GLY A 125 -4.04 0.92 -24.85
C GLY A 125 -5.41 0.71 -25.47
N ASP A 126 -5.51 -0.12 -26.49
CA ASP A 126 -6.77 -0.51 -27.17
C ASP A 126 -7.48 -1.71 -26.50
N ARG A 127 -7.12 -2.04 -25.26
CA ARG A 127 -7.69 -3.21 -24.57
C ARG A 127 -9.05 -2.93 -23.97
N SER A 128 -9.92 -3.92 -24.08
CA SER A 128 -11.12 -3.94 -23.22
C SER A 128 -10.70 -4.26 -21.78
N PHE A 129 -11.36 -3.63 -20.82
CA PHE A 129 -11.09 -3.83 -19.39
C PHE A 129 -12.39 -3.84 -18.58
N ILE A 130 -12.32 -4.36 -17.37
CA ILE A 130 -13.42 -4.34 -16.42
C ILE A 130 -13.17 -3.19 -15.44
N LEU A 131 -14.09 -2.22 -15.43
CA LEU A 131 -14.15 -1.18 -14.41
C LEU A 131 -14.97 -1.70 -13.23
N ILE A 132 -14.31 -1.92 -12.09
CA ILE A 132 -14.98 -2.24 -10.84
C ILE A 132 -15.36 -0.91 -10.16
N ASP A 133 -16.65 -0.66 -10.04
CA ASP A 133 -17.21 0.56 -9.44
C ASP A 133 -17.49 0.33 -7.94
N VAL A 134 -18.15 -0.79 -7.60
CA VAL A 134 -18.46 -1.14 -6.23
C VAL A 134 -17.97 -2.55 -5.92
N ALA A 135 -17.07 -2.64 -4.97
CA ALA A 135 -16.67 -3.89 -4.35
C ALA A 135 -16.56 -3.67 -2.84
N SER A 136 -17.25 -4.46 -2.05
CA SER A 136 -17.28 -4.31 -0.60
C SER A 136 -17.42 -5.66 0.09
N GLY A 137 -16.97 -5.72 1.32
CA GLY A 137 -16.80 -6.98 2.03
C GLY A 137 -15.57 -7.72 1.50
N GLY A 138 -15.38 -8.89 1.98
CA GLY A 138 -14.23 -9.71 1.63
C GLY A 138 -13.24 -9.83 2.76
N ASP A 139 -12.60 -10.99 2.79
CA ASP A 139 -11.64 -11.36 3.80
C ASP A 139 -10.31 -11.76 3.15
N MET A 140 -9.27 -11.66 3.95
CA MET A 140 -7.94 -12.14 3.62
C MET A 140 -7.50 -13.15 4.67
N THR A 141 -7.05 -14.29 4.22
CA THR A 141 -6.47 -15.29 5.12
C THR A 141 -5.06 -14.86 5.58
N PRO A 142 -4.55 -15.40 6.70
CA PRO A 142 -3.16 -15.18 7.10
C PRO A 142 -2.15 -15.64 6.05
N ALA A 143 -2.50 -16.59 5.18
CA ALA A 143 -1.66 -17.07 4.08
C ALA A 143 -1.62 -16.12 2.87
N GLY A 144 -2.49 -15.09 2.87
CA GLY A 144 -2.51 -14.08 1.80
C GLY A 144 -3.62 -14.29 0.75
N ASP A 145 -4.39 -15.38 0.83
CA ASP A 145 -5.55 -15.56 -0.04
C ASP A 145 -6.63 -14.53 0.32
N PHE A 146 -7.27 -13.97 -0.69
CA PHE A 146 -8.37 -13.05 -0.47
C PHE A 146 -9.50 -13.29 -1.46
N ALA A 147 -10.71 -12.87 -1.08
CA ALA A 147 -11.86 -12.81 -1.97
C ALA A 147 -12.71 -11.59 -1.62
N THR A 148 -13.15 -10.86 -2.63
CA THR A 148 -14.02 -9.69 -2.48
C THR A 148 -15.19 -9.80 -3.44
N PRO A 149 -16.46 -9.69 -2.95
CA PRO A 149 -17.62 -9.60 -3.83
C PRO A 149 -17.61 -8.27 -4.60
N VAL A 150 -17.91 -8.35 -5.89
CA VAL A 150 -18.07 -7.19 -6.77
C VAL A 150 -19.55 -7.03 -7.08
N GLN A 151 -20.16 -5.96 -6.55
CA GLN A 151 -21.58 -5.67 -6.71
C GLN A 151 -21.86 -4.89 -7.98
N THR A 152 -20.94 -4.05 -8.41
CA THR A 152 -21.11 -3.27 -9.65
C THR A 152 -19.81 -3.20 -10.42
N ALA A 153 -19.85 -3.69 -11.66
CA ALA A 153 -18.75 -3.58 -12.60
C ALA A 153 -19.27 -3.39 -14.02
N TYR A 154 -18.44 -2.79 -14.85
CA TYR A 154 -18.74 -2.52 -16.26
C TYR A 154 -17.62 -3.06 -17.15
N LEU A 155 -18.03 -3.65 -18.28
CA LEU A 155 -17.11 -3.87 -19.39
C LEU A 155 -16.90 -2.53 -20.10
N CYS A 156 -15.64 -2.13 -20.24
CA CYS A 156 -15.24 -0.93 -20.96
C CYS A 156 -14.49 -1.28 -22.23
N ARG A 157 -14.76 -0.54 -23.31
CA ARG A 157 -14.02 -0.55 -24.57
C ARG A 157 -13.75 0.88 -25.00
N ASP A 158 -12.57 1.14 -25.52
CA ASP A 158 -12.14 2.49 -25.93
C ASP A 158 -12.37 3.55 -24.83
N GLY A 159 -12.17 3.15 -23.57
CA GLY A 159 -12.37 4.02 -22.41
C GLY A 159 -13.81 4.25 -21.97
N LEU A 160 -14.80 3.69 -22.68
CA LEU A 160 -16.23 3.87 -22.41
C LEU A 160 -16.88 2.58 -21.89
N PRO A 161 -17.82 2.67 -20.93
CA PRO A 161 -18.59 1.52 -20.48
C PRO A 161 -19.57 1.09 -21.58
N VAL A 162 -19.50 -0.18 -21.98
CA VAL A 162 -20.37 -0.77 -23.01
C VAL A 162 -21.42 -1.72 -22.44
N GLY A 163 -21.30 -2.12 -21.18
CA GLY A 163 -22.29 -2.95 -20.51
C GLY A 163 -21.96 -3.21 -19.04
N ARG A 164 -23.00 -3.41 -18.23
CA ARG A 164 -22.86 -3.85 -16.84
C ARG A 164 -22.63 -5.35 -16.79
N LEU A 165 -21.72 -5.79 -15.92
CA LEU A 165 -21.47 -7.20 -15.67
C LEU A 165 -22.35 -7.73 -14.53
N PRO A 166 -22.69 -9.04 -14.53
CA PRO A 166 -23.25 -9.70 -13.37
C PRO A 166 -22.33 -9.59 -12.16
N GLU A 167 -22.89 -9.78 -10.96
CA GLU A 167 -22.09 -9.86 -9.74
C GLU A 167 -21.12 -11.05 -9.79
N PHE A 168 -19.92 -10.85 -9.30
CA PHE A 168 -18.88 -11.89 -9.25
C PHE A 168 -17.97 -11.67 -8.03
N SER A 169 -17.11 -12.64 -7.74
CA SER A 169 -16.07 -12.49 -6.73
C SER A 169 -14.71 -12.30 -7.40
N PHE A 170 -13.98 -11.29 -6.95
CA PHE A 170 -12.60 -11.07 -7.30
C PHE A 170 -11.72 -11.82 -6.28
N ARG A 171 -10.77 -12.62 -6.78
CA ARG A 171 -9.87 -13.45 -5.99
C ARG A 171 -8.44 -13.28 -6.44
#